data_c83001cb78ae9f41a5a5c9c96ee38820
#
_entry.id   c83001cb78ae9f41a5a5c9c96ee38820
#
_cell.length_a   1.000
_cell.length_b   1.000
_cell.length_c   1.000
_cell.angle_alpha   90.00
_cell.angle_beta   90.00
_cell.angle_gamma   90.00
#
_symmetry.space_group_name_H-M   'P 1'
#
loop_
_entity.id
_entity.type
_entity.pdbx_description
1 polymer ?
#
loop_
_entity_poly.entity_id
_entity_poly.type
_entity_poly.pdbx_seq_one_letter_code
_entity_poly.pdbx_strand_id
1 'polypeptide(L)'
;MNDIFNKLIKENITPNSFYVLHCIKEKISVQKLVSPELEITKLKSNGWLNEDLSFTSKSIIFMEEINSYFRKSKKKTSKDLMGASFDVCIKTYNELFPAKKLGSGKYARTNVKNLETGFRWFFSTYEYDWKTIIEATKKYVQEYEMKNYEYMRTSQYFIRKQNPDKSFESDLATYCDMIQDGSSNEENIFREKIV
;
A
#
# COMPACT_ATOMS: atom_id res chain seq x y z
N MET A 1 -5.46 8.66 -13.96
CA MET A 1 -5.35 9.91 -14.77
C MET A 1 -6.70 10.35 -15.33
N ASN A 2 -7.54 9.43 -15.83
CA ASN A 2 -8.88 9.76 -16.36
C ASN A 2 -9.79 10.48 -15.37
N ASP A 3 -9.73 10.16 -14.08
CA ASP A 3 -10.64 10.73 -13.06
C ASP A 3 -10.44 12.24 -12.85
N ILE A 4 -9.19 12.73 -12.91
CA ILE A 4 -8.90 14.16 -12.79
C ILE A 4 -9.45 14.91 -13.98
N PHE A 5 -9.22 14.43 -15.22
CA PHE A 5 -9.75 15.07 -16.41
C PHE A 5 -11.27 15.07 -16.45
N ASN A 6 -11.91 13.97 -16.06
CA ASN A 6 -13.37 13.90 -15.93
C ASN A 6 -13.91 14.93 -14.93
N LYS A 7 -13.19 15.13 -13.81
CA LYS A 7 -13.55 16.16 -12.82
C LYS A 7 -13.38 17.57 -13.36
N LEU A 8 -12.28 17.85 -14.07
CA LEU A 8 -12.07 19.16 -14.72
C LEU A 8 -13.20 19.47 -15.72
N ILE A 9 -13.56 18.51 -16.57
CA ILE A 9 -14.64 18.65 -17.54
C ILE A 9 -15.98 18.92 -16.85
N LYS A 10 -16.31 18.14 -15.80
CA LYS A 10 -17.55 18.30 -15.03
C LYS A 10 -17.68 19.68 -14.42
N GLU A 11 -16.60 20.24 -13.93
CA GLU A 11 -16.55 21.56 -13.31
C GLU A 11 -16.30 22.70 -14.34
N ASN A 12 -16.23 22.39 -15.61
CA ASN A 12 -15.94 23.32 -16.70
C ASN A 12 -14.64 24.13 -16.50
N ILE A 13 -13.60 23.44 -15.98
CA ILE A 13 -12.27 24.02 -15.78
C ILE A 13 -11.33 23.53 -16.88
N THR A 14 -10.71 24.48 -17.59
CA THR A 14 -9.67 24.12 -18.57
C THR A 14 -8.37 23.68 -17.88
N PRO A 15 -7.50 22.90 -18.53
CA PRO A 15 -6.17 22.58 -17.99
C PRO A 15 -5.35 23.82 -17.63
N ASN A 16 -5.46 24.90 -18.42
CA ASN A 16 -4.78 26.17 -18.16
C ASN A 16 -5.33 26.88 -16.91
N SER A 17 -6.67 26.94 -16.79
CA SER A 17 -7.32 27.48 -15.58
C SER A 17 -6.94 26.68 -14.34
N PHE A 18 -6.89 25.36 -14.43
CA PHE A 18 -6.43 24.49 -13.35
C PHE A 18 -4.97 24.74 -12.95
N TYR A 19 -4.09 24.91 -13.97
CA TYR A 19 -2.69 25.26 -13.73
C TYR A 19 -2.56 26.60 -13.00
N VAL A 20 -3.33 27.62 -13.38
CA VAL A 20 -3.35 28.91 -12.68
C VAL A 20 -3.81 28.77 -11.23
N LEU A 21 -4.90 28.03 -10.97
CA LEU A 21 -5.35 27.72 -9.60
C LEU A 21 -4.26 27.03 -8.78
N HIS A 22 -3.56 26.06 -9.37
CA HIS A 22 -2.45 25.38 -8.70
C HIS A 22 -1.30 26.34 -8.37
N CYS A 23 -0.89 27.19 -9.32
CA CYS A 23 0.16 28.19 -9.10
C CYS A 23 -0.20 29.16 -7.98
N ILE A 24 -1.43 29.67 -7.93
CA ILE A 24 -1.91 30.54 -6.87
C ILE A 24 -1.86 29.83 -5.52
N LYS A 25 -2.32 28.58 -5.45
CA LYS A 25 -2.29 27.77 -4.22
C LYS A 25 -0.88 27.57 -3.68
N GLU A 26 0.04 27.18 -4.54
CA GLU A 26 1.43 26.88 -4.17
C GLU A 26 2.32 28.14 -4.11
N LYS A 27 1.75 29.33 -4.35
CA LYS A 27 2.47 30.62 -4.39
C LYS A 27 3.62 30.62 -5.40
N ILE A 28 3.42 29.99 -6.55
CA ILE A 28 4.39 29.88 -7.65
C ILE A 28 4.00 30.87 -8.73
N SER A 29 4.99 31.53 -9.36
CA SER A 29 4.75 32.41 -10.52
C SER A 29 4.13 31.63 -11.68
N VAL A 30 3.06 32.17 -12.26
CA VAL A 30 2.44 31.61 -13.46
C VAL A 30 3.37 31.88 -14.64
N GLN A 31 4.09 30.84 -15.06
CA GLN A 31 5.02 30.92 -16.20
C GLN A 31 4.52 30.06 -17.35
N LYS A 32 4.91 30.42 -18.57
CA LYS A 32 4.64 29.63 -19.78
C LYS A 32 3.18 29.57 -20.26
N LEU A 33 2.29 30.43 -19.75
CA LEU A 33 0.98 30.63 -20.36
C LEU A 33 1.01 31.81 -21.31
N VAL A 34 0.28 31.68 -22.42
CA VAL A 34 0.20 32.75 -23.44
C VAL A 34 -0.58 33.96 -22.93
N SER A 35 -1.57 33.76 -22.05
CA SER A 35 -2.42 34.81 -21.49
C SER A 35 -2.90 34.45 -20.09
N PRO A 36 -2.06 34.56 -19.05
CA PRO A 36 -2.46 34.24 -17.67
C PRO A 36 -3.60 35.16 -17.19
N GLU A 37 -3.64 36.42 -17.60
CA GLU A 37 -4.68 37.37 -17.23
C GLU A 37 -6.06 36.93 -17.73
N LEU A 38 -6.13 36.36 -18.93
CA LEU A 38 -7.36 35.82 -19.49
C LEU A 38 -7.92 34.67 -18.67
N GLU A 39 -7.04 33.76 -18.24
CA GLU A 39 -7.45 32.62 -17.39
C GLU A 39 -7.86 33.07 -15.98
N ILE A 40 -7.18 34.06 -15.40
CA ILE A 40 -7.57 34.69 -14.13
C ILE A 40 -8.96 35.34 -14.26
N THR A 41 -9.22 36.09 -15.32
CA THR A 41 -10.52 36.70 -15.55
C THR A 41 -11.63 35.66 -15.68
N LYS A 42 -11.41 34.57 -16.42
CA LYS A 42 -12.34 33.43 -16.48
C LYS A 42 -12.58 32.78 -15.14
N LEU A 43 -11.54 32.61 -14.33
CA LEU A 43 -11.65 32.02 -12.99
C LEU A 43 -12.47 32.90 -12.05
N LYS A 44 -12.31 34.22 -12.12
CA LYS A 44 -13.12 35.18 -11.36
C LYS A 44 -14.57 35.15 -11.80
N SER A 45 -14.84 35.30 -13.11
CA SER A 45 -16.20 35.32 -13.66
C SER A 45 -16.99 34.01 -13.36
N ASN A 46 -16.31 32.89 -13.24
CA ASN A 46 -16.90 31.57 -12.91
C ASN A 46 -16.93 31.24 -11.41
N GLY A 47 -16.58 32.21 -10.55
CA GLY A 47 -16.65 32.10 -9.11
C GLY A 47 -15.59 31.15 -8.50
N TRP A 48 -14.47 30.96 -9.18
CA TRP A 48 -13.34 30.18 -8.66
C TRP A 48 -12.37 31.04 -7.85
N LEU A 49 -12.23 32.32 -8.16
CA LEU A 49 -11.40 33.29 -7.45
C LEU A 49 -12.21 34.51 -7.07
N ASN A 50 -11.90 35.10 -5.94
CA ASN A 50 -12.36 36.44 -5.56
C ASN A 50 -11.58 37.52 -6.32
N GLU A 51 -11.99 38.81 -6.21
CA GLU A 51 -11.32 39.92 -6.88
C GLU A 51 -9.87 40.09 -6.44
N ASP A 52 -9.56 39.77 -5.17
CA ASP A 52 -8.22 39.80 -4.60
C ASP A 52 -7.36 38.55 -4.87
N LEU A 53 -7.82 37.68 -5.76
CA LEU A 53 -7.21 36.37 -6.11
C LEU A 53 -7.24 35.33 -4.98
N SER A 54 -7.95 35.56 -3.90
CA SER A 54 -8.17 34.54 -2.88
C SER A 54 -9.13 33.47 -3.38
N PHE A 55 -9.01 32.28 -2.81
CA PHE A 55 -9.86 31.12 -3.16
C PHE A 55 -11.27 31.30 -2.62
N THR A 56 -12.27 30.97 -3.42
CA THR A 56 -13.65 30.81 -2.97
C THR A 56 -13.83 29.45 -2.27
N SER A 57 -14.90 29.25 -1.53
CA SER A 57 -15.24 27.95 -0.94
C SER A 57 -15.29 26.83 -1.99
N LYS A 58 -15.79 27.15 -3.19
CA LYS A 58 -15.84 26.22 -4.33
C LYS A 58 -14.45 25.74 -4.74
N SER A 59 -13.49 26.64 -4.89
CA SER A 59 -12.13 26.30 -5.26
C SER A 59 -11.37 25.55 -4.17
N ILE A 60 -11.60 25.85 -2.89
CA ILE A 60 -11.00 25.13 -1.78
C ILE A 60 -11.42 23.66 -1.81
N ILE A 61 -12.72 23.39 -1.86
CA ILE A 61 -13.28 22.03 -1.92
C ILE A 61 -12.72 21.28 -3.14
N PHE A 62 -12.77 21.90 -4.32
CA PHE A 62 -12.26 21.31 -5.55
C PHE A 62 -10.78 20.95 -5.47
N MET A 63 -9.93 21.88 -4.98
CA MET A 63 -8.49 21.63 -4.85
C MET A 63 -8.16 20.56 -3.80
N GLU A 64 -8.97 20.41 -2.76
CA GLU A 64 -8.82 19.32 -1.79
C GLU A 64 -9.17 17.97 -2.43
N GLU A 65 -10.26 17.89 -3.17
CA GLU A 65 -10.63 16.68 -3.91
C GLU A 65 -9.52 16.29 -4.90
N ILE A 66 -9.05 17.21 -5.73
CA ILE A 66 -7.95 16.96 -6.70
C ILE A 66 -6.68 16.49 -5.97
N ASN A 67 -6.32 17.13 -4.86
CA ASN A 67 -5.18 16.68 -4.06
C ASN A 67 -5.35 15.24 -3.53
N SER A 68 -6.58 14.83 -3.22
CA SER A 68 -6.86 13.45 -2.81
C SER A 68 -6.51 12.43 -3.91
N TYR A 69 -6.75 12.77 -5.18
CA TYR A 69 -6.34 11.93 -6.31
C TYR A 69 -4.81 11.84 -6.43
N PHE A 70 -4.10 12.96 -6.26
CA PHE A 70 -2.64 12.95 -6.27
C PHE A 70 -2.04 12.20 -5.07
N ARG A 71 -2.64 12.29 -3.88
CA ARG A 71 -2.21 11.54 -2.70
C ARG A 71 -2.43 10.02 -2.89
N LYS A 72 -3.57 9.61 -3.48
CA LYS A 72 -3.85 8.21 -3.80
C LYS A 72 -2.87 7.65 -4.84
N SER A 73 -2.32 8.50 -5.72
CA SER A 73 -1.36 8.09 -6.75
C SER A 73 0.09 8.02 -6.26
N LYS A 74 0.44 8.58 -5.10
CA LYS A 74 1.78 8.42 -4.51
C LYS A 74 1.91 6.96 -4.09
N LYS A 75 2.78 6.21 -4.77
CA LYS A 75 3.15 4.85 -4.33
C LYS A 75 3.65 4.95 -2.89
N LYS A 76 2.95 4.29 -1.98
CA LYS A 76 3.38 4.19 -0.58
C LYS A 76 4.82 3.66 -0.56
N THR A 77 5.68 4.28 0.25
CA THR A 77 7.04 3.76 0.44
C THR A 77 7.01 2.44 1.21
N SER A 78 8.12 1.69 1.24
CA SER A 78 8.20 0.47 2.04
C SER A 78 7.94 0.76 3.54
N LYS A 79 8.41 1.91 4.04
CA LYS A 79 8.14 2.36 5.41
C LYS A 79 6.66 2.66 5.66
N ASP A 80 5.98 3.28 4.69
CA ASP A 80 4.55 3.61 4.81
C ASP A 80 3.66 2.36 4.82
N LEU A 81 4.07 1.29 4.11
CA LEU A 81 3.32 0.05 4.01
C LEU A 81 3.64 -0.92 5.14
N MET A 82 4.91 -1.05 5.50
CA MET A 82 5.43 -2.14 6.35
C MET A 82 5.90 -1.65 7.73
N GLY A 83 5.86 -0.33 7.98
CA GLY A 83 6.32 0.28 9.23
C GLY A 83 7.82 0.60 9.24
N ALA A 84 8.25 1.40 10.22
CA ALA A 84 9.62 1.93 10.30
C ALA A 84 10.70 0.85 10.48
N SER A 85 10.35 -0.27 11.11
CA SER A 85 11.28 -1.37 11.44
C SER A 85 11.26 -2.52 10.44
N PHE A 86 10.67 -2.32 9.26
CA PHE A 86 10.46 -3.40 8.29
C PHE A 86 11.73 -4.16 7.91
N ASP A 87 12.88 -3.48 7.80
CA ASP A 87 14.16 -4.11 7.47
C ASP A 87 14.56 -5.20 8.47
N VAL A 88 14.37 -4.91 9.78
CA VAL A 88 14.63 -5.87 10.86
C VAL A 88 13.64 -7.02 10.79
N CYS A 89 12.36 -6.71 10.60
CA CYS A 89 11.30 -7.72 10.52
C CYS A 89 11.49 -8.67 9.34
N ILE A 90 11.89 -8.17 8.16
CA ILE A 90 12.18 -9.01 6.99
C ILE A 90 13.39 -9.93 7.24
N LYS A 91 14.44 -9.44 7.90
CA LYS A 91 15.59 -10.27 8.28
C LYS A 91 15.17 -11.37 9.23
N THR A 92 14.47 -11.01 10.31
CA THR A 92 13.95 -11.98 11.30
C THR A 92 13.06 -13.02 10.61
N TYR A 93 12.15 -12.62 9.76
CA TYR A 93 11.33 -13.53 8.96
C TYR A 93 12.17 -14.52 8.16
N ASN A 94 13.18 -14.03 7.41
CA ASN A 94 14.02 -14.87 6.57
C ASN A 94 14.88 -15.84 7.40
N GLU A 95 15.32 -15.44 8.58
CA GLU A 95 16.13 -16.24 9.49
C GLU A 95 15.36 -17.42 10.11
N LEU A 96 14.03 -17.35 10.17
CA LEU A 96 13.20 -18.48 10.60
C LEU A 96 13.29 -19.68 9.66
N PHE A 97 13.51 -19.44 8.36
CA PHE A 97 13.70 -20.52 7.40
C PHE A 97 15.07 -21.20 7.55
N PRO A 98 15.19 -22.52 7.29
CA PRO A 98 16.46 -23.22 7.39
C PRO A 98 17.49 -22.71 6.39
N ALA A 99 18.76 -22.63 6.80
CA ALA A 99 19.85 -22.19 5.91
C ALA A 99 20.35 -23.34 5.01
N LYS A 100 19.43 -24.05 4.34
CA LYS A 100 19.74 -25.21 3.50
C LYS A 100 18.97 -25.20 2.18
N LYS A 101 19.38 -26.07 1.25
CA LYS A 101 18.61 -26.37 0.04
C LYS A 101 17.44 -27.29 0.40
N LEU A 102 16.28 -27.00 -0.17
CA LEU A 102 15.07 -27.83 -0.08
C LEU A 102 15.10 -28.94 -1.15
N GLY A 103 14.18 -29.89 -1.05
CA GLY A 103 14.04 -30.95 -2.06
C GLY A 103 13.80 -30.44 -3.50
N SER A 104 13.30 -29.23 -3.64
CA SER A 104 13.20 -28.52 -4.93
C SER A 104 14.53 -28.03 -5.52
N GLY A 105 15.65 -28.24 -4.84
CA GLY A 105 16.97 -27.72 -5.23
C GLY A 105 17.22 -26.24 -4.95
N LYS A 106 16.22 -25.50 -4.47
CA LYS A 106 16.32 -24.07 -4.14
C LYS A 106 16.68 -23.89 -2.68
N TYR A 107 17.40 -22.81 -2.34
CA TYR A 107 17.60 -22.44 -0.94
C TYR A 107 16.28 -22.01 -0.30
N ALA A 108 16.04 -22.42 0.95
CA ALA A 108 14.84 -22.02 1.68
C ALA A 108 14.80 -20.51 1.94
N ARG A 109 15.95 -19.92 2.24
CA ARG A 109 16.15 -18.47 2.41
C ARG A 109 16.34 -17.78 1.08
N THR A 110 15.81 -16.56 0.95
CA THR A 110 15.94 -15.70 -0.23
C THR A 110 16.61 -14.38 0.14
N ASN A 111 17.12 -13.63 -0.83
CA ASN A 111 17.70 -12.33 -0.55
C ASN A 111 16.61 -11.32 -0.08
N VAL A 112 17.03 -10.37 0.78
CA VAL A 112 16.13 -9.38 1.41
C VAL A 112 15.36 -8.54 0.38
N LYS A 113 15.98 -8.19 -0.73
CA LYS A 113 15.34 -7.37 -1.78
C LYS A 113 14.14 -8.07 -2.42
N ASN A 114 14.23 -9.37 -2.65
CA ASN A 114 13.11 -10.16 -3.18
C ASN A 114 11.97 -10.28 -2.16
N LEU A 115 12.33 -10.44 -0.88
CA LEU A 115 11.36 -10.48 0.22
C LEU A 115 10.67 -9.14 0.39
N GLU A 116 11.40 -8.01 0.31
CA GLU A 116 10.81 -6.68 0.37
C GLU A 116 9.74 -6.50 -0.73
N THR A 117 10.03 -6.94 -1.96
CA THR A 117 9.06 -6.91 -3.06
C THR A 117 7.83 -7.77 -2.77
N GLY A 118 8.02 -8.96 -2.19
CA GLY A 118 6.93 -9.85 -1.77
C GLY A 118 6.08 -9.21 -0.66
N PHE A 119 6.70 -8.65 0.37
CA PHE A 119 6.00 -8.01 1.47
C PHE A 119 5.30 -6.71 1.08
N ARG A 120 5.85 -5.92 0.14
CA ARG A 120 5.13 -4.76 -0.39
C ARG A 120 3.78 -5.16 -1.02
N TRP A 121 3.76 -6.25 -1.78
CA TRP A 121 2.52 -6.81 -2.31
C TRP A 121 1.62 -7.32 -1.16
N PHE A 122 2.17 -8.07 -0.22
CA PHE A 122 1.44 -8.66 0.91
C PHE A 122 0.72 -7.60 1.74
N PHE A 123 1.42 -6.57 2.21
CA PHE A 123 0.83 -5.45 2.97
C PHE A 123 -0.06 -4.51 2.14
N SER A 124 -0.05 -4.62 0.81
CA SER A 124 -1.02 -3.94 -0.06
C SER A 124 -2.31 -4.72 -0.22
N THR A 125 -2.30 -6.02 0.10
CA THR A 125 -3.40 -6.97 -0.12
C THR A 125 -4.07 -7.38 1.18
N TYR A 126 -3.28 -7.52 2.26
CA TYR A 126 -3.72 -8.03 3.56
C TYR A 126 -3.37 -7.05 4.70
N GLU A 127 -4.15 -7.12 5.79
CA GLU A 127 -4.01 -6.27 6.98
C GLU A 127 -3.53 -7.07 8.20
N TYR A 128 -2.30 -7.61 8.15
CA TYR A 128 -1.65 -8.28 9.27
C TYR A 128 -0.49 -7.46 9.82
N ASP A 129 -0.21 -7.58 11.12
CA ASP A 129 0.97 -7.02 11.74
C ASP A 129 2.18 -7.97 11.66
N TRP A 130 3.37 -7.44 11.93
CA TRP A 130 4.60 -8.23 11.91
C TRP A 130 4.63 -9.32 12.99
N LYS A 131 3.94 -9.13 14.11
CA LYS A 131 3.87 -10.13 15.18
C LYS A 131 3.16 -11.37 14.68
N THR A 132 1.98 -11.20 14.11
CA THR A 132 1.20 -12.29 13.50
C THR A 132 1.97 -12.98 12.37
N ILE A 133 2.64 -12.21 11.50
CA ILE A 133 3.47 -12.75 10.40
C ILE A 133 4.61 -13.64 10.94
N ILE A 134 5.30 -13.22 11.98
CA ILE A 134 6.41 -13.97 12.56
C ILE A 134 5.90 -15.24 13.25
N GLU A 135 4.79 -15.17 13.99
CA GLU A 135 4.16 -16.33 14.65
C GLU A 135 3.67 -17.35 13.60
N ALA A 136 2.98 -16.90 12.58
CA ALA A 136 2.53 -17.72 11.44
C ALA A 136 3.71 -18.43 10.75
N THR A 137 4.81 -17.69 10.54
CA THR A 137 6.01 -18.24 9.91
C THR A 137 6.69 -19.29 10.80
N LYS A 138 6.76 -19.07 12.10
CA LYS A 138 7.29 -20.07 13.07
C LYS A 138 6.48 -21.36 13.01
N LYS A 139 5.15 -21.25 13.05
CA LYS A 139 4.25 -22.41 12.97
C LYS A 139 4.48 -23.19 11.67
N TYR A 140 4.53 -22.48 10.53
CA TYR A 140 4.82 -23.08 9.23
C TYR A 140 6.15 -23.84 9.23
N VAL A 141 7.24 -23.21 9.68
CA VAL A 141 8.57 -23.82 9.68
C VAL A 141 8.62 -25.04 10.61
N GLN A 142 8.01 -24.98 11.79
CA GLN A 142 7.94 -26.11 12.72
C GLN A 142 7.20 -27.32 12.15
N GLU A 143 6.07 -27.09 11.46
CA GLU A 143 5.35 -28.18 10.79
C GLU A 143 6.20 -28.91 9.75
N TYR A 144 6.97 -28.14 8.97
CA TYR A 144 7.84 -28.72 7.93
C TYR A 144 9.15 -29.29 8.50
N GLU A 145 9.61 -28.81 9.64
CA GLU A 145 10.75 -29.39 10.33
C GLU A 145 10.46 -30.82 10.75
N MET A 146 9.28 -31.11 11.30
CA MET A 146 8.83 -32.47 11.64
C MET A 146 8.74 -33.40 10.43
N LYS A 147 8.56 -32.84 9.21
CA LYS A 147 8.53 -33.54 7.93
C LYS A 147 9.88 -33.49 7.19
N ASN A 148 10.96 -33.17 7.89
CA ASN A 148 12.31 -32.99 7.33
C ASN A 148 12.35 -32.01 6.14
N TYR A 149 11.46 -30.99 6.17
CA TYR A 149 11.28 -29.93 5.17
C TYR A 149 10.85 -30.44 3.78
N GLU A 150 10.27 -31.63 3.70
CA GLU A 150 9.73 -32.17 2.46
C GLU A 150 8.58 -31.27 1.96
N TYR A 151 8.61 -30.90 0.68
CA TYR A 151 7.66 -29.99 0.01
C TYR A 151 7.55 -28.58 0.60
N MET A 152 8.46 -28.21 1.51
CA MET A 152 8.49 -26.84 2.06
C MET A 152 8.73 -25.81 0.95
N ARG A 153 7.99 -24.72 0.97
CA ARG A 153 8.23 -23.59 0.08
C ARG A 153 9.38 -22.71 0.59
N THR A 154 10.05 -22.00 -0.34
CA THR A 154 11.05 -21.00 0.04
C THR A 154 10.38 -19.80 0.69
N SER A 155 11.14 -19.00 1.46
CA SER A 155 10.65 -17.79 2.13
C SER A 155 9.92 -16.82 1.18
N GLN A 156 10.35 -16.71 -0.07
CA GLN A 156 9.70 -15.88 -1.07
C GLN A 156 8.36 -16.45 -1.55
N TYR A 157 8.31 -17.76 -1.84
CA TYR A 157 7.09 -18.40 -2.34
C TYR A 157 6.02 -18.56 -1.25
N PHE A 158 6.41 -18.60 0.01
CA PHE A 158 5.49 -18.61 1.15
C PHE A 158 4.73 -17.27 1.27
N ILE A 159 5.41 -16.13 1.02
CA ILE A 159 4.76 -14.81 0.98
C ILE A 159 3.82 -14.71 -0.22
N ARG A 160 4.32 -15.10 -1.41
CA ARG A 160 3.58 -14.90 -2.66
C ARG A 160 3.96 -15.94 -3.71
N LYS A 161 2.98 -16.67 -4.18
CA LYS A 161 3.08 -17.62 -5.29
C LYS A 161 2.22 -17.13 -6.46
N GLN A 162 2.75 -17.18 -7.66
CA GLN A 162 1.99 -16.88 -8.86
C GLN A 162 1.36 -18.17 -9.41
N ASN A 163 0.06 -18.12 -9.67
CA ASN A 163 -0.70 -19.19 -10.28
C ASN A 163 -0.60 -19.15 -11.84
N PRO A 164 -0.98 -20.20 -12.54
CA PRO A 164 -0.96 -20.24 -14.01
C PRO A 164 -1.79 -19.15 -14.70
N ASP A 165 -2.88 -18.69 -14.06
CA ASP A 165 -3.76 -17.60 -14.52
C ASP A 165 -3.19 -16.20 -14.24
N LYS A 166 -1.93 -16.12 -13.79
CA LYS A 166 -1.22 -14.92 -13.37
C LYS A 166 -1.76 -14.25 -12.09
N SER A 167 -2.74 -14.83 -11.41
CA SER A 167 -3.15 -14.41 -10.08
C SER A 167 -2.05 -14.72 -9.05
N PHE A 168 -2.13 -14.10 -7.87
CA PHE A 168 -1.21 -14.36 -6.77
C PHE A 168 -1.99 -14.88 -5.57
N GLU A 169 -1.43 -15.88 -4.90
CA GLU A 169 -1.89 -16.42 -3.62
C GLU A 169 -0.79 -16.36 -2.57
N SER A 170 -1.17 -16.45 -1.30
CA SER A 170 -0.26 -16.38 -0.14
C SER A 170 -0.57 -17.49 0.84
N ASP A 171 0.35 -18.45 1.00
CA ASP A 171 0.27 -19.41 2.09
C ASP A 171 0.48 -18.70 3.45
N LEU A 172 1.30 -17.65 3.49
CA LEU A 172 1.51 -16.85 4.69
C LEU A 172 0.19 -16.26 5.20
N ALA A 173 -0.67 -15.74 4.32
CA ALA A 173 -1.98 -15.20 4.71
C ALA A 173 -2.84 -16.30 5.36
N THR A 174 -2.89 -17.49 4.80
CA THR A 174 -3.61 -18.65 5.38
C THR A 174 -3.11 -18.98 6.79
N TYR A 175 -1.79 -18.96 7.01
CA TYR A 175 -1.23 -19.20 8.34
C TYR A 175 -1.48 -18.04 9.31
N CYS A 176 -1.53 -16.79 8.82
CA CYS A 176 -1.93 -15.64 9.64
C CYS A 176 -3.38 -15.77 10.12
N ASP A 177 -4.31 -16.20 9.24
CA ASP A 177 -5.69 -16.46 9.60
C ASP A 177 -5.79 -17.54 10.69
N MET A 178 -5.05 -18.64 10.55
CA MET A 178 -5.00 -19.72 11.57
C MET A 178 -4.47 -19.23 12.93
N ILE A 179 -3.58 -18.25 12.97
CA ILE A 179 -3.10 -17.66 14.23
C ILE A 179 -4.20 -16.77 14.84
N GLN A 180 -4.87 -15.95 14.05
CA GLN A 180 -5.94 -15.09 14.54
C GLN A 180 -7.15 -15.90 15.04
N ASP A 181 -7.57 -16.90 14.30
CA ASP A 181 -8.67 -17.81 14.69
C ASP A 181 -8.32 -18.65 15.94
N GLY A 182 -7.07 -19.13 16.04
CA GLY A 182 -6.58 -19.88 17.19
C GLY A 182 -6.55 -19.05 18.47
N SER A 183 -6.17 -17.77 18.40
CA SER A 183 -6.19 -16.85 19.55
C SER A 183 -7.62 -16.55 20.02
N SER A 184 -8.59 -16.46 19.10
CA SER A 184 -10.00 -16.26 19.46
C SER A 184 -10.62 -17.47 20.16
N ASN A 185 -10.19 -18.68 19.84
CA ASN A 185 -10.66 -19.90 20.49
C ASN A 185 -10.09 -20.09 21.92
N GLU A 186 -8.83 -19.70 22.16
CA GLU A 186 -8.26 -19.74 23.50
C GLU A 186 -8.94 -18.75 24.46
N GLU A 187 -9.26 -17.54 24.01
CA GLU A 187 -10.01 -16.57 24.84
C GLU A 187 -11.43 -17.05 25.17
N ASN A 188 -12.11 -17.75 24.25
CA ASN A 188 -13.44 -18.29 24.50
C ASN A 188 -13.42 -19.48 25.46
N ILE A 189 -12.42 -20.36 25.43
CA ILE A 189 -12.27 -21.48 26.36
C ILE A 189 -12.03 -20.99 27.79
N PHE A 190 -11.34 -19.87 27.99
CA PHE A 190 -11.16 -19.26 29.30
C PHE A 190 -12.44 -18.60 29.84
N ARG A 191 -13.33 -18.09 28.98
CA ARG A 191 -14.62 -17.49 29.40
C ARG A 191 -15.66 -18.53 29.80
N GLU A 192 -15.67 -19.71 29.21
CA GLU A 192 -16.62 -20.80 29.55
C GLU A 192 -16.27 -21.55 30.85
N LYS A 193 -15.07 -21.39 31.43
CA LYS A 193 -14.66 -22.02 32.68
C LYS A 193 -14.90 -21.18 33.93
N ILE A 194 -15.55 -20.01 33.83
CA ILE A 194 -15.87 -19.10 34.94
C ILE A 194 -17.40 -18.93 35.04
N VAL A 195 -18.13 -20.02 35.01
CA VAL A 195 -19.57 -20.04 35.40
C VAL A 195 -19.78 -21.14 36.40
#